data_7bed8d3805062a9b8dbe61e527ebfb03
#
_entry.id   7bed8d3805062a9b8dbe61e527ebfb03
#
_cell.length_a   1.000
_cell.length_b   1.000
_cell.length_c   1.000
_cell.angle_alpha   90.00
_cell.angle_beta   90.00
_cell.angle_gamma   90.00
#
_symmetry.space_group_name_H-M   'P 1'
#
loop_
_entity.id
_entity.type
_entity.pdbx_description
1 polymer ?
#
loop_
_entity_poly.entity_id
_entity_poly.type
_entity_poly.pdbx_seq_one_letter_code
_entity_poly.pdbx_strand_id
1 'polypeptide(L)'
;MESHSQGAKRLDAIREFTQFGSGFRIALRDLEIRGAGSILSGKQHGHMEAVGYDMYLRLLNEAIAEQKGEALPPSPEDCLVDISIDAFIPDHYIENLSQRIDCYRKIASIGNEEDSRDVIDELIDRYGDPPKSVLGLVNVALTRNTASKLGIKEITQRGDKVLFFVKTAEVEQIQALYGAYKNRIRFFDGDKPYFAVTLEKKQKAAELMAETVRLMRNEE
;
A
#
# COMPACT_ATOMS: atom_id res chain seq x y z
N MET A 1 19.11 17.27 17.45
CA MET A 1 20.15 17.18 16.39
C MET A 1 19.69 16.41 15.14
N GLU A 2 18.63 15.61 15.22
CA GLU A 2 18.10 14.83 14.07
C GLU A 2 17.31 15.65 13.03
N SER A 3 16.65 16.74 13.44
CA SER A 3 15.86 17.57 12.51
C SER A 3 16.70 18.30 11.44
N HIS A 4 17.95 18.65 11.76
CA HIS A 4 18.87 19.28 10.80
C HIS A 4 19.36 18.30 9.73
N SER A 5 19.50 17.02 10.06
CA SER A 5 19.89 15.96 9.12
C SER A 5 18.80 15.66 8.10
N GLN A 6 17.52 15.66 8.51
CA GLN A 6 16.40 15.43 7.60
C GLN A 6 16.17 16.62 6.65
N GLY A 7 16.30 17.85 7.15
CA GLY A 7 16.21 19.06 6.32
C GLY A 7 17.31 19.12 5.26
N ALA A 8 18.53 18.77 5.61
CA ALA A 8 19.64 18.71 4.68
C ALA A 8 19.43 17.66 3.59
N LYS A 9 19.00 16.44 3.95
CA LYS A 9 18.69 15.36 3.00
C LYS A 9 17.56 15.73 2.03
N ARG A 10 16.55 16.49 2.50
CA ARG A 10 15.48 17.01 1.65
C ARG A 10 15.98 18.07 0.66
N LEU A 11 16.83 18.96 1.11
CA LEU A 11 17.47 19.99 0.25
C LEU A 11 18.37 19.36 -0.79
N ASP A 12 19.14 18.35 -0.44
CA ASP A 12 19.99 17.61 -1.38
C ASP A 12 19.14 16.84 -2.39
N ALA A 13 18.04 16.21 -1.98
CA ALA A 13 17.09 15.57 -2.88
C ALA A 13 16.48 16.59 -3.88
N ILE A 14 16.10 17.79 -3.42
CA ILE A 14 15.58 18.84 -4.29
C ILE A 14 16.64 19.31 -5.29
N ARG A 15 17.89 19.41 -4.89
CA ARG A 15 19.01 19.81 -5.74
C ARG A 15 19.35 18.76 -6.81
N GLU A 16 19.30 17.48 -6.44
CA GLU A 16 19.60 16.36 -7.33
C GLU A 16 18.52 16.16 -8.42
N PHE A 17 17.30 16.66 -8.18
CA PHE A 17 16.12 16.38 -8.97
C PHE A 17 15.51 17.56 -9.73
N THR A 18 16.26 18.63 -9.97
CA THR A 18 15.80 19.80 -10.75
C THR A 18 15.65 19.54 -12.27
N GLN A 19 15.85 18.31 -12.74
CA GLN A 19 15.60 17.92 -14.13
C GLN A 19 14.25 17.17 -14.25
N PHE A 20 13.64 17.21 -15.42
CA PHE A 20 12.34 16.71 -15.82
C PHE A 20 11.85 15.47 -15.04
N GLY A 21 10.63 15.50 -14.51
CA GLY A 21 10.07 14.45 -13.66
C GLY A 21 10.39 14.62 -12.17
N SER A 22 10.84 15.80 -11.77
CA SER A 22 11.33 16.10 -10.42
C SER A 22 10.30 15.90 -9.30
N GLY A 23 9.05 16.24 -9.53
CA GLY A 23 8.01 16.15 -8.50
C GLY A 23 7.82 14.75 -7.96
N PHE A 24 7.82 13.76 -8.85
CA PHE A 24 7.70 12.36 -8.47
C PHE A 24 8.93 11.84 -7.71
N ARG A 25 10.14 12.15 -8.20
CA ARG A 25 11.37 11.74 -7.51
C ARG A 25 11.51 12.39 -6.13
N ILE A 26 11.06 13.64 -5.98
CA ILE A 26 11.00 14.34 -4.70
C ILE A 26 10.00 13.65 -3.77
N ALA A 27 8.82 13.29 -4.27
CA ALA A 27 7.80 12.58 -3.48
C ALA A 27 8.28 11.19 -3.05
N LEU A 28 8.93 10.44 -3.94
CA LEU A 28 9.54 9.14 -3.62
C LEU A 28 10.63 9.28 -2.56
N ARG A 29 11.52 10.26 -2.74
CA ARG A 29 12.62 10.50 -1.80
C ARG A 29 12.11 11.01 -0.45
N ASP A 30 11.05 11.82 -0.42
CA ASP A 30 10.42 12.26 0.82
C ASP A 30 9.78 11.07 1.57
N LEU A 31 9.13 10.15 0.86
CA LEU A 31 8.61 8.91 1.41
C LEU A 31 9.73 8.03 2.01
N GLU A 32 10.83 7.85 1.29
CA GLU A 32 11.99 7.09 1.75
C GLU A 32 12.71 7.75 2.95
N ILE A 33 12.84 9.09 2.94
CA ILE A 33 13.48 9.85 4.04
C ILE A 33 12.62 9.85 5.29
N ARG A 34 11.30 9.93 5.13
CA ARG A 34 10.36 9.87 6.27
C ARG A 34 10.38 8.51 6.93
N GLY A 35 10.65 7.43 6.17
CA GLY A 35 10.63 6.06 6.67
C GLY A 35 9.33 5.72 7.39
N ALA A 36 9.08 4.47 7.65
CA ALA A 36 7.95 4.03 8.45
C ALA A 36 7.95 4.55 9.90
N GLY A 37 9.09 5.02 10.39
CA GLY A 37 9.22 5.58 11.75
C GLY A 37 8.49 6.90 11.98
N SER A 38 8.21 7.70 10.94
CA SER A 38 7.47 8.97 11.08
C SER A 38 5.96 8.78 11.11
N ILE A 39 5.46 7.66 10.63
CA ILE A 39 4.03 7.29 10.66
C ILE A 39 3.61 6.88 12.08
N LEU A 40 4.55 6.43 12.91
CA LEU A 40 4.30 5.97 14.28
C LEU A 40 4.38 7.06 15.35
N SER A 41 4.94 8.23 15.06
CA SER A 41 4.98 9.35 16.01
C SER A 41 3.78 10.25 15.85
N GLY A 42 2.67 9.90 16.49
CA GLY A 42 1.41 10.65 16.52
C GLY A 42 1.50 12.03 17.20
N LYS A 43 2.35 12.91 16.68
CA LYS A 43 2.39 14.33 17.07
C LYS A 43 2.82 15.17 15.88
N GLN A 44 1.89 15.55 15.06
CA GLN A 44 1.67 16.88 14.48
C GLN A 44 0.67 16.90 13.33
N HIS A 45 -0.31 17.70 13.47
CA HIS A 45 -1.37 18.22 12.64
C HIS A 45 -1.01 18.46 11.17
N GLY A 46 -1.79 17.88 10.29
CA GLY A 46 -1.88 18.29 8.91
C GLY A 46 -2.24 17.12 7.98
N HIS A 47 -3.17 17.34 7.13
CA HIS A 47 -3.74 16.46 6.09
C HIS A 47 -2.72 15.75 5.15
N MET A 48 -1.44 15.70 5.48
CA MET A 48 -0.38 15.04 4.71
C MET A 48 0.03 13.67 5.27
N GLU A 49 -0.57 13.21 6.37
CA GLU A 49 -0.23 11.92 7.00
C GLU A 49 -0.91 10.70 6.35
N ALA A 50 -1.85 10.94 5.44
CA ALA A 50 -2.57 9.91 4.72
C ALA A 50 -2.29 9.95 3.20
N VAL A 51 -1.05 10.18 2.82
CA VAL A 51 -0.62 9.79 1.47
C VAL A 51 -0.36 8.30 1.53
N GLY A 52 -1.45 7.53 1.57
CA GLY A 52 -1.42 6.08 1.61
C GLY A 52 -0.75 5.51 0.35
N TYR A 53 -0.49 4.21 0.40
CA TYR A 53 0.07 3.41 -0.69
C TYR A 53 -0.57 3.74 -2.06
N ASP A 54 -1.88 3.97 -2.12
CA ASP A 54 -2.60 4.31 -3.36
C ASP A 54 -2.24 5.67 -3.93
N MET A 55 -2.10 6.69 -3.10
CA MET A 55 -1.65 8.00 -3.57
C MET A 55 -0.21 7.91 -4.09
N TYR A 56 0.63 7.12 -3.44
CA TYR A 56 1.99 6.84 -3.89
C TYR A 56 1.99 6.13 -5.25
N LEU A 57 1.22 5.05 -5.42
CA LEU A 57 1.07 4.34 -6.69
C LEU A 57 0.47 5.22 -7.77
N ARG A 58 -0.51 6.05 -7.44
CA ARG A 58 -1.12 6.99 -8.38
C ARG A 58 -0.09 8.00 -8.88
N LEU A 59 0.64 8.66 -7.97
CA LEU A 59 1.71 9.59 -8.33
C LEU A 59 2.81 8.91 -9.15
N LEU A 60 3.14 7.66 -8.83
CA LEU A 60 4.06 6.83 -9.59
C LEU A 60 3.57 6.62 -11.02
N ASN A 61 2.32 6.18 -11.19
CA ASN A 61 1.73 5.93 -12.49
C ASN A 61 1.55 7.23 -13.31
N GLU A 62 1.15 8.33 -12.68
CA GLU A 62 1.04 9.65 -13.32
C GLU A 62 2.41 10.12 -13.86
N ALA A 63 3.46 10.03 -13.06
CA ALA A 63 4.80 10.42 -13.47
C ALA A 63 5.37 9.53 -14.60
N ILE A 64 4.99 8.25 -14.62
CA ILE A 64 5.38 7.30 -15.66
C ILE A 64 4.68 7.61 -16.98
N ALA A 65 3.36 7.86 -16.94
CA ALA A 65 2.58 8.21 -18.12
C ALA A 65 3.10 9.53 -18.73
N GLU A 66 3.42 10.51 -17.88
CA GLU A 66 4.00 11.79 -18.30
C GLU A 66 5.37 11.61 -18.97
N GLN A 67 6.21 10.71 -18.44
CA GLN A 67 7.53 10.42 -19.02
C GLN A 67 7.45 9.67 -20.35
N LYS A 68 6.41 8.86 -20.57
CA LYS A 68 6.21 8.09 -21.80
C LYS A 68 5.35 8.82 -22.83
N GLY A 69 4.71 9.96 -22.48
CA GLY A 69 3.74 10.65 -23.32
C GLY A 69 2.46 9.81 -23.58
N GLU A 70 2.19 8.84 -22.71
CA GLU A 70 1.02 7.98 -22.78
C GLU A 70 -0.10 8.56 -21.90
N ALA A 71 -1.34 8.58 -22.41
CA ALA A 71 -2.49 8.86 -21.56
C ALA A 71 -2.60 7.73 -20.51
N LEU A 72 -2.77 8.11 -19.25
CA LEU A 72 -3.08 7.16 -18.19
C LEU A 72 -4.28 6.30 -18.63
N PRO A 73 -4.16 4.97 -18.69
CA PRO A 73 -5.34 4.14 -18.83
C PRO A 73 -6.28 4.48 -17.67
N PRO A 74 -7.60 4.60 -17.89
CA PRO A 74 -8.54 4.72 -16.79
C PRO A 74 -8.25 3.55 -15.85
N SER A 75 -7.81 3.86 -14.63
CA SER A 75 -7.65 2.84 -13.60
C SER A 75 -8.98 2.12 -13.48
N PRO A 76 -9.06 0.80 -13.68
CA PRO A 76 -10.24 0.09 -13.27
C PRO A 76 -10.49 0.46 -11.82
N GLU A 77 -11.73 0.44 -11.35
CA GLU A 77 -12.18 0.84 -10.01
C GLU A 77 -11.32 0.14 -8.93
N ASP A 78 -10.10 0.59 -8.77
CA ASP A 78 -9.10 0.00 -7.87
C ASP A 78 -9.55 0.19 -6.43
N CYS A 79 -9.32 -0.81 -5.60
CA CYS A 79 -9.54 -0.71 -4.16
C CYS A 79 -8.55 0.30 -3.56
N LEU A 80 -9.03 1.34 -2.90
CA LEU A 80 -8.19 2.27 -2.13
C LEU A 80 -7.73 1.61 -0.84
N VAL A 81 -6.43 1.67 -0.53
CA VAL A 81 -5.87 1.10 0.71
C VAL A 81 -5.19 2.19 1.53
N ASP A 82 -5.83 2.58 2.63
CA ASP A 82 -5.34 3.57 3.60
C ASP A 82 -5.20 2.93 4.98
N ILE A 83 -4.13 2.16 5.15
CA ILE A 83 -3.78 1.49 6.40
C ILE A 83 -2.31 1.75 6.74
N SER A 84 -1.98 1.70 8.03
CA SER A 84 -0.60 1.83 8.48
C SER A 84 0.22 0.59 8.10
N ILE A 85 1.15 0.74 7.18
CA ILE A 85 2.04 -0.31 6.71
C ILE A 85 3.49 0.14 6.73
N ASP A 86 4.35 -0.79 7.17
CA ASP A 86 5.80 -0.66 7.05
C ASP A 86 6.24 -1.39 5.77
N ALA A 87 5.98 -0.77 4.62
CA ALA A 87 6.18 -1.37 3.31
C ALA A 87 6.86 -0.38 2.36
N PHE A 88 8.15 -0.61 2.10
CA PHE A 88 8.96 0.21 1.20
C PHE A 88 10.18 -0.59 0.73
N ILE A 89 10.84 -0.15 -0.34
CA ILE A 89 12.09 -0.72 -0.83
C ILE A 89 13.25 0.10 -0.23
N PRO A 90 14.02 -0.45 0.72
CA PRO A 90 15.15 0.26 1.32
C PRO A 90 16.25 0.57 0.29
N ASP A 91 16.93 1.70 0.44
CA ASP A 91 18.04 2.12 -0.41
C ASP A 91 19.24 1.16 -0.32
N HIS A 92 19.47 0.55 0.84
CA HIS A 92 20.51 -0.46 1.01
C HIS A 92 20.18 -1.81 0.32
N TYR A 93 18.91 -2.08 -0.02
CA TYR A 93 18.51 -3.28 -0.75
C TYR A 93 18.60 -3.07 -2.26
N ILE A 94 18.15 -1.93 -2.77
CA ILE A 94 18.33 -1.52 -4.16
C ILE A 94 18.88 -0.09 -4.17
N GLU A 95 20.20 0.05 -4.35
CA GLU A 95 20.88 1.36 -4.29
C GLU A 95 20.47 2.29 -5.43
N ASN A 96 20.27 1.73 -6.63
CA ASN A 96 19.94 2.50 -7.82
C ASN A 96 18.48 2.94 -7.83
N LEU A 97 18.24 4.25 -7.83
CA LEU A 97 16.90 4.84 -7.79
C LEU A 97 16.01 4.41 -8.98
N SER A 98 16.58 4.35 -10.20
CA SER A 98 15.81 3.92 -11.38
C SER A 98 15.34 2.48 -11.24
N GLN A 99 16.21 1.59 -10.74
CA GLN A 99 15.85 0.19 -10.48
C GLN A 99 14.81 0.05 -9.38
N ARG A 100 14.88 0.88 -8.31
CA ARG A 100 13.81 0.92 -7.28
C ARG A 100 12.47 1.30 -7.88
N ILE A 101 12.44 2.33 -8.74
CA ILE A 101 11.22 2.76 -9.44
C ILE A 101 10.65 1.62 -10.29
N ASP A 102 11.49 0.92 -11.04
CA ASP A 102 11.07 -0.21 -11.86
C ASP A 102 10.53 -1.37 -11.00
N CYS A 103 11.14 -1.63 -9.84
CA CYS A 103 10.62 -2.62 -8.89
C CYS A 103 9.28 -2.21 -8.30
N TYR A 104 9.09 -0.95 -7.93
CA TYR A 104 7.78 -0.45 -7.47
C TYR A 104 6.70 -0.63 -8.54
N ARG A 105 7.02 -0.37 -9.82
CA ARG A 105 6.09 -0.62 -10.95
C ARG A 105 5.68 -2.08 -11.05
N LYS A 106 6.67 -2.98 -11.01
CA LYS A 106 6.41 -4.42 -11.08
C LYS A 106 5.54 -4.88 -9.93
N ILE A 107 5.84 -4.44 -8.71
CA ILE A 107 5.03 -4.75 -7.55
C ILE A 107 3.61 -4.20 -7.70
N ALA A 108 3.44 -2.98 -8.20
CA ALA A 108 2.14 -2.37 -8.43
C ALA A 108 1.29 -3.11 -9.48
N SER A 109 1.92 -3.76 -10.45
CA SER A 109 1.25 -4.53 -11.50
C SER A 109 0.85 -5.95 -11.09
N ILE A 110 1.17 -6.40 -9.88
CA ILE A 110 0.79 -7.73 -9.37
C ILE A 110 -0.73 -7.88 -9.37
N GLY A 111 -1.26 -8.77 -10.20
CA GLY A 111 -2.68 -9.05 -10.36
C GLY A 111 -3.14 -10.38 -9.75
N ASN A 112 -2.20 -11.27 -9.45
CA ASN A 112 -2.47 -12.62 -8.92
C ASN A 112 -1.24 -13.18 -8.18
N GLU A 113 -1.35 -14.39 -7.66
CA GLU A 113 -0.27 -15.03 -6.90
C GLU A 113 0.91 -15.49 -7.74
N GLU A 114 0.70 -15.81 -9.02
CA GLU A 114 1.77 -16.17 -9.95
C GLU A 114 2.65 -14.95 -10.20
N ASP A 115 2.05 -13.79 -10.53
CA ASP A 115 2.77 -12.52 -10.66
C ASP A 115 3.56 -12.18 -9.39
N SER A 116 2.98 -12.43 -8.22
CA SER A 116 3.64 -12.19 -6.93
C SER A 116 4.88 -13.05 -6.76
N ARG A 117 4.81 -14.33 -7.13
CA ARG A 117 5.95 -15.26 -7.09
C ARG A 117 7.04 -14.84 -8.06
N ASP A 118 6.67 -14.53 -9.29
CA ASP A 118 7.61 -14.09 -10.32
C ASP A 118 8.37 -12.82 -9.91
N VAL A 119 7.68 -11.88 -9.31
CA VAL A 119 8.30 -10.65 -8.79
C VAL A 119 9.27 -10.97 -7.64
N ILE A 120 8.90 -11.85 -6.72
CA ILE A 120 9.77 -12.25 -5.61
C ILE A 120 11.00 -12.97 -6.13
N ASP A 121 10.84 -13.91 -7.05
CA ASP A 121 11.94 -14.68 -7.65
C ASP A 121 12.91 -13.76 -8.41
N GLU A 122 12.40 -12.78 -9.17
CA GLU A 122 13.25 -11.77 -9.81
C GLU A 122 14.00 -10.92 -8.80
N LEU A 123 13.35 -10.52 -7.69
CA LEU A 123 14.01 -9.75 -6.64
C LEU A 123 15.14 -10.53 -5.98
N ILE A 124 14.92 -11.83 -5.70
CA ILE A 124 15.94 -12.73 -5.15
C ILE A 124 17.13 -12.87 -6.11
N ASP A 125 16.86 -13.12 -7.39
CA ASP A 125 17.88 -13.30 -8.41
C ASP A 125 18.76 -12.06 -8.58
N ARG A 126 18.19 -10.88 -8.50
CA ARG A 126 18.89 -9.62 -8.79
C ARG A 126 19.51 -8.95 -7.58
N TYR A 127 18.88 -9.07 -6.42
CA TYR A 127 19.23 -8.27 -5.24
C TYR A 127 19.39 -9.10 -3.96
N GLY A 128 19.19 -10.42 -4.04
CA GLY A 128 19.17 -11.32 -2.89
C GLY A 128 17.85 -11.28 -2.13
N ASP A 129 17.81 -11.91 -0.96
CA ASP A 129 16.59 -12.08 -0.17
C ASP A 129 15.88 -10.75 0.14
N PRO A 130 14.60 -10.58 -0.26
CA PRO A 130 13.87 -9.35 -0.02
C PRO A 130 13.64 -9.12 1.48
N PRO A 131 13.89 -7.89 2.00
CA PRO A 131 13.56 -7.56 3.37
C PRO A 131 12.04 -7.57 3.60
N LYS A 132 11.63 -7.68 4.87
CA LYS A 132 10.21 -7.75 5.26
C LYS A 132 9.37 -6.59 4.73
N SER A 133 9.94 -5.40 4.62
CA SER A 133 9.27 -4.22 4.07
C SER A 133 8.93 -4.38 2.59
N VAL A 134 9.78 -5.04 1.80
CA VAL A 134 9.54 -5.34 0.38
C VAL A 134 8.49 -6.44 0.22
N LEU A 135 8.59 -7.51 1.02
CA LEU A 135 7.55 -8.56 1.05
C LEU A 135 6.19 -7.99 1.48
N GLY A 136 6.19 -7.02 2.39
CA GLY A 136 5.00 -6.27 2.77
C GLY A 136 4.35 -5.53 1.60
N LEU A 137 5.16 -4.86 0.75
CA LEU A 137 4.65 -4.21 -0.47
C LEU A 137 4.01 -5.20 -1.43
N VAL A 138 4.68 -6.31 -1.70
CA VAL A 138 4.16 -7.38 -2.60
C VAL A 138 2.81 -7.90 -2.08
N ASN A 139 2.73 -8.18 -0.77
CA ASN A 139 1.51 -8.69 -0.16
C ASN A 139 0.36 -7.66 -0.20
N VAL A 140 0.65 -6.39 0.02
CA VAL A 140 -0.36 -5.32 -0.07
C VAL A 140 -0.86 -5.17 -1.50
N ALA A 141 0.03 -5.20 -2.50
CA ALA A 141 -0.35 -5.10 -3.91
C ALA A 141 -1.26 -6.26 -4.33
N LEU A 142 -0.90 -7.50 -3.99
CA LEU A 142 -1.70 -8.69 -4.25
C LEU A 142 -3.07 -8.61 -3.55
N THR A 143 -3.09 -8.25 -2.27
CA THR A 143 -4.31 -8.14 -1.49
C THR A 143 -5.25 -7.06 -2.03
N ARG A 144 -4.71 -5.90 -2.42
CA ARG A 144 -5.46 -4.81 -3.03
C ARG A 144 -6.15 -5.25 -4.33
N ASN A 145 -5.43 -5.91 -5.23
CA ASN A 145 -5.99 -6.39 -6.48
C ASN A 145 -7.07 -7.46 -6.26
N THR A 146 -6.85 -8.36 -5.30
CA THR A 146 -7.86 -9.35 -4.91
C THR A 146 -9.09 -8.69 -4.31
N ALA A 147 -8.92 -7.71 -3.42
CA ALA A 147 -9.99 -6.93 -2.81
C ALA A 147 -10.85 -6.20 -3.87
N SER A 148 -10.20 -5.59 -4.86
CA SER A 148 -10.89 -4.93 -5.97
C SER A 148 -11.78 -5.90 -6.75
N LYS A 149 -11.29 -7.10 -7.05
CA LYS A 149 -12.06 -8.17 -7.72
C LYS A 149 -13.27 -8.65 -6.90
N LEU A 150 -13.17 -8.58 -5.58
CA LEU A 150 -14.25 -8.91 -4.64
C LEU A 150 -15.24 -7.75 -4.40
N GLY A 151 -15.09 -6.64 -5.12
CA GLY A 151 -15.97 -5.48 -5.00
C GLY A 151 -15.71 -4.59 -3.79
N ILE A 152 -14.58 -4.77 -3.10
CA ILE A 152 -14.12 -3.87 -2.04
C ILE A 152 -13.57 -2.60 -2.71
N LYS A 153 -14.12 -1.43 -2.34
CA LYS A 153 -13.75 -0.14 -2.91
C LYS A 153 -12.68 0.58 -2.12
N GLU A 154 -12.70 0.42 -0.82
CA GLU A 154 -11.79 1.10 0.09
C GLU A 154 -11.53 0.23 1.32
N ILE A 155 -10.29 0.21 1.77
CA ILE A 155 -9.87 -0.38 3.04
C ILE A 155 -9.14 0.70 3.81
N THR A 156 -9.67 1.11 4.97
CA THR A 156 -9.08 2.20 5.75
C THR A 156 -8.94 1.81 7.22
N GLN A 157 -7.86 2.24 7.85
CA GLN A 157 -7.64 2.03 9.28
C GLN A 157 -8.11 3.23 10.09
N ARG A 158 -8.89 2.99 11.12
CA ARG A 158 -9.35 3.98 12.10
C ARG A 158 -9.07 3.49 13.52
N GLY A 159 -7.96 3.94 14.09
CA GLY A 159 -7.50 3.48 15.40
C GLY A 159 -7.22 1.98 15.42
N ASP A 160 -7.95 1.24 16.24
CA ASP A 160 -7.86 -0.22 16.37
C ASP A 160 -8.78 -0.99 15.42
N LYS A 161 -9.39 -0.33 14.42
CA LYS A 161 -10.31 -0.96 13.47
C LYS A 161 -9.82 -0.79 12.04
N VAL A 162 -10.05 -1.81 11.23
CA VAL A 162 -9.94 -1.75 9.77
C VAL A 162 -11.34 -1.81 9.18
N LEU A 163 -11.67 -0.83 8.36
CA LEU A 163 -12.96 -0.65 7.70
C LEU A 163 -12.82 -1.09 6.24
N PHE A 164 -13.77 -1.87 5.76
CA PHE A 164 -13.83 -2.38 4.39
C PHE A 164 -15.12 -1.89 3.74
N PHE A 165 -15.01 -0.94 2.82
CA PHE A 165 -16.15 -0.42 2.06
C PHE A 165 -16.40 -1.31 0.85
N VAL A 166 -17.60 -1.86 0.77
CA VAL A 166 -17.99 -2.84 -0.25
C VAL A 166 -19.14 -2.30 -1.11
N LYS A 167 -19.22 -2.74 -2.38
CA LYS A 167 -20.42 -2.46 -3.19
C LYS A 167 -21.60 -3.31 -2.70
N THR A 168 -21.35 -4.58 -2.57
CA THR A 168 -22.28 -5.60 -2.09
C THR A 168 -21.46 -6.68 -1.40
N ALA A 169 -22.03 -7.35 -0.43
CA ALA A 169 -21.43 -8.54 0.17
C ALA A 169 -22.43 -9.70 0.03
N GLU A 170 -21.96 -10.84 -0.43
CA GLU A 170 -22.75 -12.04 -0.54
C GLU A 170 -22.97 -12.69 0.82
N VAL A 171 -24.05 -13.43 0.98
CA VAL A 171 -24.44 -14.03 2.27
C VAL A 171 -23.35 -14.98 2.79
N GLU A 172 -22.75 -15.75 1.89
CA GLU A 172 -21.65 -16.66 2.19
C GLU A 172 -20.42 -15.93 2.73
N GLN A 173 -20.06 -14.78 2.14
CA GLN A 173 -18.96 -13.93 2.59
C GLN A 173 -19.24 -13.38 4.00
N ILE A 174 -20.47 -12.89 4.24
CA ILE A 174 -20.87 -12.38 5.54
C ILE A 174 -20.79 -13.50 6.61
N GLN A 175 -21.25 -14.71 6.28
CA GLN A 175 -21.18 -15.86 7.18
C GLN A 175 -19.75 -16.27 7.51
N ALA A 176 -18.86 -16.33 6.50
CA ALA A 176 -17.44 -16.64 6.67
C ALA A 176 -16.76 -15.60 7.58
N LEU A 177 -16.97 -14.30 7.31
CA LEU A 177 -16.43 -13.22 8.12
C LEU A 177 -16.96 -13.23 9.55
N TYR A 178 -18.26 -13.47 9.74
CA TYR A 178 -18.85 -13.54 11.08
C TYR A 178 -18.35 -14.76 11.86
N GLY A 179 -18.19 -15.89 11.19
CA GLY A 179 -17.62 -17.11 11.77
C GLY A 179 -16.19 -16.92 12.27
N ALA A 180 -15.36 -16.23 11.47
CA ALA A 180 -13.96 -15.97 11.80
C ALA A 180 -13.80 -14.89 12.90
N TYR A 181 -14.50 -13.76 12.77
CA TYR A 181 -14.25 -12.60 13.61
C TYR A 181 -15.23 -12.45 14.79
N LYS A 182 -16.38 -13.09 14.75
CA LYS A 182 -17.36 -13.10 15.85
C LYS A 182 -17.67 -11.69 16.39
N ASN A 183 -17.32 -11.43 17.64
CA ASN A 183 -17.58 -10.14 18.31
C ASN A 183 -16.69 -8.98 17.82
N ARG A 184 -15.67 -9.29 17.03
CA ARG A 184 -14.73 -8.28 16.49
C ARG A 184 -15.24 -7.60 15.24
N ILE A 185 -16.25 -8.16 14.55
CA ILE A 185 -16.82 -7.59 13.32
C ILE A 185 -18.11 -6.85 13.60
N ARG A 186 -18.32 -5.75 12.87
CA ARG A 186 -19.57 -4.99 12.83
C ARG A 186 -19.87 -4.63 11.39
N PHE A 187 -21.11 -4.83 10.96
CA PHE A 187 -21.60 -4.47 9.65
C PHE A 187 -22.43 -3.18 9.75
N PHE A 188 -22.26 -2.31 8.76
CA PHE A 188 -22.96 -1.05 8.65
C PHE A 188 -23.55 -0.94 7.24
N ASP A 189 -24.86 -0.76 7.20
CA ASP A 189 -25.62 -0.57 5.97
C ASP A 189 -25.88 0.91 5.74
N GLY A 190 -26.16 1.31 4.50
CA GLY A 190 -26.42 2.69 4.11
C GLY A 190 -25.93 3.02 2.71
N ASP A 191 -25.80 4.32 2.40
CA ASP A 191 -25.33 4.79 1.08
C ASP A 191 -23.92 4.29 0.70
N LYS A 192 -23.08 4.05 1.71
CA LYS A 192 -21.76 3.47 1.58
C LYS A 192 -21.63 2.31 2.56
N PRO A 193 -22.09 1.11 2.19
CA PRO A 193 -22.02 -0.03 3.09
C PRO A 193 -20.58 -0.44 3.37
N TYR A 194 -20.31 -0.77 4.63
CA TYR A 194 -19.00 -1.25 5.05
C TYR A 194 -19.11 -2.19 6.24
N PHE A 195 -18.07 -2.95 6.46
CA PHE A 195 -17.87 -3.64 7.72
C PHE A 195 -16.54 -3.22 8.36
N ALA A 196 -16.50 -3.27 9.68
CA ALA A 196 -15.32 -2.94 10.46
C ALA A 196 -14.89 -4.14 11.30
N VAL A 197 -13.61 -4.45 11.25
CA VAL A 197 -12.99 -5.52 12.07
C VAL A 197 -12.02 -4.88 13.05
N THR A 198 -12.16 -5.24 14.34
CA THR A 198 -11.26 -4.77 15.39
C THR A 198 -9.99 -5.62 15.41
N LEU A 199 -8.83 -4.96 15.41
CA LEU A 199 -7.51 -5.60 15.53
C LEU A 199 -7.35 -6.34 16.86
N GLU A 200 -6.68 -7.46 16.83
CA GLU A 200 -6.21 -8.10 18.06
C GLU A 200 -4.97 -7.41 18.61
N LYS A 201 -4.67 -7.69 19.87
CA LYS A 201 -3.48 -7.16 20.52
C LYS A 201 -2.23 -7.58 19.73
N LYS A 202 -1.48 -6.61 19.21
CA LYS A 202 -0.29 -6.77 18.37
C LYS A 202 -0.55 -7.22 16.92
N GLN A 203 -1.77 -7.41 16.48
CA GLN A 203 -2.09 -7.70 15.07
C GLN A 203 -1.87 -6.45 14.23
N LYS A 204 -1.21 -6.59 13.09
CA LYS A 204 -1.00 -5.49 12.14
C LYS A 204 -2.21 -5.37 11.20
N ALA A 205 -2.54 -4.13 10.80
CA ALA A 205 -3.65 -3.88 9.88
C ALA A 205 -3.49 -4.59 8.53
N ALA A 206 -2.25 -4.68 8.01
CA ALA A 206 -1.96 -5.39 6.77
C ALA A 206 -2.22 -6.91 6.88
N GLU A 207 -1.93 -7.51 8.02
CA GLU A 207 -2.21 -8.93 8.29
C GLU A 207 -3.73 -9.18 8.33
N LEU A 208 -4.47 -8.32 9.07
CA LEU A 208 -5.92 -8.41 9.12
C LEU A 208 -6.56 -8.17 7.74
N MET A 209 -6.06 -7.22 6.96
CA MET A 209 -6.51 -6.96 5.60
C MET A 209 -6.35 -8.21 4.72
N ALA A 210 -5.17 -8.82 4.71
CA ALA A 210 -4.90 -10.01 3.91
C ALA A 210 -5.76 -11.20 4.33
N GLU A 211 -5.91 -11.43 5.63
CA GLU A 211 -6.78 -12.47 6.19
C GLU A 211 -8.25 -12.27 5.78
N THR A 212 -8.75 -11.03 5.91
CA THR A 212 -10.15 -10.69 5.58
C THR A 212 -10.43 -10.91 4.09
N VAL A 213 -9.54 -10.44 3.21
CA VAL A 213 -9.70 -10.61 1.76
C VAL A 213 -9.65 -12.08 1.36
N ARG A 214 -8.78 -12.89 1.99
CA ARG A 214 -8.73 -14.33 1.78
C ARG A 214 -10.03 -15.03 2.19
N LEU A 215 -10.59 -14.69 3.35
CA LEU A 215 -11.88 -15.23 3.82
C LEU A 215 -13.03 -14.88 2.87
N MET A 216 -13.03 -13.67 2.29
CA MET A 216 -14.05 -13.27 1.32
C MET A 216 -13.91 -13.98 -0.05
N ARG A 217 -12.70 -14.45 -0.38
CA ARG A 217 -12.44 -15.23 -1.61
C ARG A 217 -12.92 -16.68 -1.51
N ASN A 218 -13.35 -17.15 -0.31
CA ASN A 218 -13.76 -18.53 -0.04
C ASN A 218 -12.70 -19.59 -0.43
N GLU A 219 -11.42 -19.25 -0.33
CA GLU A 219 -10.35 -20.22 -0.48
C GLU A 219 -9.99 -20.81 0.88
N GLU A 220 -10.20 -22.14 1.00
CA GLU A 220 -9.73 -22.97 2.11
C GLU A 220 -8.19 -23.09 2.11
#